data_a9f29b9eca060d717158ad22251daf30
#
_entry.id   a9f29b9eca060d717158ad22251daf30
#
_cell.length_a   1.000
_cell.length_b   1.000
_cell.length_c   1.000
_cell.angle_alpha   90.00
_cell.angle_beta   90.00
_cell.angle_gamma   90.00
#
_symmetry.space_group_name_H-M   'P 1'
#
loop_
_entity.id
_entity.type
_entity.pdbx_description
1 polymer ?
#
loop_
_entity_poly.entity_id
_entity_poly.type
_entity_poly.pdbx_seq_one_letter_code
_entity_poly.pdbx_strand_id
1 'polypeptide(L)'
;MTYRSYYIGGLRIDGTNIYGRNGPEFPEIIINTELDLSPYESSEDTLGASGDEREQFPYTVTDLTGELRLKTEPSSRSQTRSLCGLQSDFNPRHVDRQREYTPKLTGRLTPHHVSELEKHRRSENLHLQVSCALTLYFEHPPSESERFGRVQEDIDVTIPRSHWIDKVYPDLGGREVFVIEIPKGNQSIEAAWAKIEDAKEAYQNWNKEGASIACRGAADAIDRAMKEHLDEESCMYKERWYRAFEGVKSQASLAGHLGRIRDKATCERPEELRVGQADLECLIIRTQSLLKYAEALLRERKE
;
A
#
# COMPACT_ATOMS: atom_id res chain seq x y z
N MET A 1 -11.71 -16.50 20.23
CA MET A 1 -11.82 -17.52 19.16
C MET A 1 -12.48 -18.78 19.69
N THR A 2 -13.41 -19.30 18.96
CA THR A 2 -14.08 -20.55 19.30
C THR A 2 -14.13 -21.47 18.09
N TYR A 3 -13.84 -22.75 18.30
CA TYR A 3 -14.08 -23.80 17.32
C TYR A 3 -15.33 -24.57 17.76
N ARG A 4 -16.43 -24.44 17.00
CA ARG A 4 -17.77 -24.87 17.45
C ARG A 4 -18.13 -24.23 18.81
N SER A 5 -18.34 -25.06 19.85
CA SER A 5 -18.59 -24.62 21.22
C SER A 5 -17.33 -24.58 22.09
N TYR A 6 -16.16 -24.93 21.54
CA TYR A 6 -14.92 -24.98 22.32
C TYR A 6 -14.15 -23.69 22.24
N TYR A 7 -13.79 -23.13 23.37
CA TYR A 7 -12.88 -21.99 23.43
C TYR A 7 -11.44 -22.50 23.26
N ILE A 8 -10.72 -21.93 22.30
CA ILE A 8 -9.33 -22.28 21.98
C ILE A 8 -8.35 -21.15 22.22
N GLY A 9 -8.85 -19.95 22.54
CA GLY A 9 -7.99 -18.83 22.81
C GLY A 9 -8.54 -17.50 22.30
N GLY A 10 -7.68 -16.48 22.29
CA GLY A 10 -7.98 -15.14 21.81
C GLY A 10 -6.88 -14.59 20.93
N LEU A 11 -7.24 -13.78 19.93
CA LEU A 11 -6.31 -12.99 19.13
C LEU A 11 -6.56 -11.51 19.42
N ARG A 12 -5.50 -10.77 19.70
CA ARG A 12 -5.56 -9.34 19.96
C ARG A 12 -4.63 -8.59 19.01
N ILE A 13 -5.08 -7.45 18.56
CA ILE A 13 -4.32 -6.53 17.72
C ILE A 13 -4.51 -5.13 18.27
N ASP A 14 -3.41 -4.49 18.65
CA ASP A 14 -3.39 -3.08 19.00
C ASP A 14 -3.00 -2.26 17.78
N GLY A 15 -3.73 -1.20 17.47
CA GLY A 15 -3.43 -0.30 16.36
C GLY A 15 -2.05 0.38 16.45
N THR A 16 -1.45 0.44 17.64
CA THR A 16 -0.08 0.93 17.85
C THR A 16 0.99 -0.12 17.53
N ASN A 17 0.60 -1.37 17.36
CA ASN A 17 1.47 -2.50 16.97
C ASN A 17 1.47 -2.76 15.46
N ILE A 18 1.06 -1.77 14.68
CA ILE A 18 1.07 -1.80 13.22
C ILE A 18 2.17 -0.88 12.69
N TYR A 19 2.96 -1.39 11.76
CA TYR A 19 4.11 -0.71 11.18
C TYR A 19 4.09 -0.79 9.67
N GLY A 20 4.68 0.22 9.03
CA GLY A 20 5.01 0.18 7.62
C GLY A 20 6.41 -0.38 7.37
N ARG A 21 6.65 -0.90 6.19
CA ARG A 21 7.98 -1.19 5.68
C ARG A 21 8.02 -0.93 4.18
N ASN A 22 9.01 -0.17 3.73
CA ASN A 22 9.24 -0.01 2.30
C ASN A 22 9.93 -1.27 1.76
N GLY A 23 9.15 -2.18 1.20
CA GLY A 23 9.66 -3.39 0.60
C GLY A 23 10.31 -3.13 -0.78
N PRO A 24 11.11 -4.08 -1.31
CA PRO A 24 11.84 -3.88 -2.56
C PRO A 24 10.92 -3.71 -3.79
N GLU A 25 9.74 -4.29 -3.78
CA GLU A 25 8.77 -4.22 -4.87
C GLU A 25 7.47 -3.50 -4.46
N PHE A 26 7.01 -3.76 -3.25
CA PHE A 26 5.75 -3.22 -2.72
C PHE A 26 5.93 -2.76 -1.28
N PRO A 27 5.23 -1.70 -0.86
CA PRO A 27 5.09 -1.37 0.55
C PRO A 27 4.47 -2.55 1.31
N GLU A 28 4.95 -2.81 2.50
CA GLU A 28 4.45 -3.88 3.36
C GLU A 28 3.89 -3.31 4.65
N ILE A 29 2.71 -3.78 5.04
CA ILE A 29 2.15 -3.54 6.36
C ILE A 29 2.45 -4.73 7.25
N ILE A 30 2.97 -4.46 8.45
CA ILE A 30 3.34 -5.45 9.45
C ILE A 30 2.45 -5.24 10.65
N ILE A 31 1.77 -6.29 11.08
CA ILE A 31 0.86 -6.29 12.22
C ILE A 31 1.41 -7.26 13.25
N ASN A 32 1.90 -6.76 14.38
CA ASN A 32 2.25 -7.61 15.50
C ASN A 32 0.96 -7.98 16.25
N THR A 33 0.77 -9.26 16.49
CA THR A 33 -0.42 -9.79 17.15
C THR A 33 -0.06 -10.47 18.46
N GLU A 34 -1.02 -10.53 19.37
CA GLU A 34 -0.94 -11.34 20.60
C GLU A 34 -1.95 -12.47 20.45
N LEU A 35 -1.45 -13.69 20.40
CA LEU A 35 -2.23 -14.90 20.26
C LEU A 35 -2.14 -15.74 21.54
N ASP A 36 -3.21 -15.77 22.32
CA ASP A 36 -3.35 -16.61 23.50
C ASP A 36 -4.08 -17.90 23.11
N LEU A 37 -3.43 -19.04 23.29
CA LEU A 37 -3.94 -20.36 22.96
C LEU A 37 -4.01 -21.23 24.21
N SER A 38 -5.11 -21.97 24.37
CA SER A 38 -5.31 -22.94 25.43
C SER A 38 -5.80 -24.27 24.85
N PRO A 39 -5.48 -25.43 25.46
CA PRO A 39 -6.10 -26.69 25.12
C PRO A 39 -7.61 -26.55 25.13
N TYR A 40 -8.31 -27.24 24.23
CA TYR A 40 -9.76 -27.16 24.24
C TYR A 40 -10.33 -28.06 25.36
N GLU A 41 -11.40 -27.60 25.98
CA GLU A 41 -12.13 -28.31 27.01
C GLU A 41 -13.40 -28.94 26.40
N SER A 42 -13.62 -30.22 26.68
CA SER A 42 -14.87 -30.87 26.28
C SER A 42 -16.04 -30.25 27.01
N SER A 43 -17.02 -29.74 26.27
CA SER A 43 -18.27 -29.23 26.85
C SER A 43 -19.36 -30.32 27.02
N GLU A 44 -18.99 -31.58 26.92
CA GLU A 44 -19.96 -32.62 27.28
C GLU A 44 -20.33 -32.47 28.76
N ASP A 45 -21.45 -31.78 28.96
CA ASP A 45 -22.26 -31.91 30.17
C ASP A 45 -22.72 -33.36 30.30
N THR A 46 -21.81 -34.25 30.64
CA THR A 46 -22.16 -35.56 31.20
C THR A 46 -22.78 -35.26 32.56
N LEU A 47 -24.10 -35.12 32.54
CA LEU A 47 -24.96 -35.09 33.72
C LEU A 47 -24.55 -36.25 34.67
N GLY A 48 -23.66 -35.97 35.60
CA GLY A 48 -23.37 -36.91 36.65
C GLY A 48 -21.92 -37.03 37.16
N ALA A 49 -20.91 -36.42 36.51
CA ALA A 49 -19.56 -36.47 37.05
C ALA A 49 -19.34 -35.30 38.01
N SER A 50 -19.42 -35.58 39.29
CA SER A 50 -18.98 -34.72 40.38
C SER A 50 -17.45 -34.74 40.41
N GLY A 51 -16.79 -33.92 39.65
CA GLY A 51 -15.35 -33.79 39.70
C GLY A 51 -14.85 -32.67 38.80
N ASP A 52 -14.08 -31.75 39.36
CA ASP A 52 -13.50 -30.55 38.78
C ASP A 52 -12.43 -30.82 37.68
N GLU A 53 -12.32 -32.00 37.11
CA GLU A 53 -11.35 -32.34 36.08
C GLU A 53 -12.03 -32.32 34.71
N ARG A 54 -12.08 -31.14 34.11
CA ARG A 54 -12.38 -31.03 32.67
C ARG A 54 -11.19 -31.62 31.91
N GLU A 55 -11.46 -32.65 31.10
CA GLU A 55 -10.43 -33.19 30.22
C GLU A 55 -10.00 -32.13 29.21
N GLN A 56 -8.72 -31.81 29.22
CA GLN A 56 -8.07 -30.88 28.30
C GLN A 56 -7.42 -31.67 27.17
N PHE A 57 -7.78 -31.35 25.95
CA PHE A 57 -7.26 -32.01 24.77
C PHE A 57 -6.27 -31.10 24.04
N PRO A 58 -5.05 -31.60 23.78
CA PRO A 58 -4.06 -30.88 23.02
C PRO A 58 -4.41 -30.85 21.53
N TYR A 59 -3.92 -29.82 20.84
CA TYR A 59 -4.02 -29.69 19.40
C TYR A 59 -2.77 -28.98 18.85
N THR A 60 -2.60 -29.03 17.53
CA THR A 60 -1.52 -28.31 16.85
C THR A 60 -2.10 -27.22 15.96
N VAL A 61 -1.65 -25.97 16.14
CA VAL A 61 -1.90 -24.91 15.16
C VAL A 61 -0.91 -25.10 14.02
N THR A 62 -1.41 -25.34 12.83
CA THR A 62 -0.58 -25.61 11.66
C THR A 62 -0.33 -24.37 10.81
N ASP A 63 -1.26 -23.42 10.83
CA ASP A 63 -1.17 -22.20 10.03
C ASP A 63 -2.00 -21.07 10.63
N LEU A 64 -1.51 -19.83 10.41
CA LEU A 64 -2.20 -18.59 10.70
C LEU A 64 -2.13 -17.71 9.46
N THR A 65 -3.26 -17.41 8.88
CA THR A 65 -3.39 -16.50 7.73
C THR A 65 -4.37 -15.39 8.05
N GLY A 66 -4.38 -14.35 7.24
CA GLY A 66 -5.34 -13.27 7.40
C GLY A 66 -5.62 -12.50 6.12
N GLU A 67 -6.55 -11.57 6.24
CA GLU A 67 -6.90 -10.60 5.23
C GLU A 67 -7.06 -9.23 5.89
N LEU A 68 -6.43 -8.22 5.31
CA LEU A 68 -6.58 -6.84 5.72
C LEU A 68 -7.70 -6.19 4.91
N ARG A 69 -8.64 -5.56 5.59
CA ARG A 69 -9.78 -4.87 5.00
C ARG A 69 -9.87 -3.43 5.49
N LEU A 70 -10.23 -2.52 4.61
CA LEU A 70 -10.54 -1.15 4.94
C LEU A 70 -12.01 -1.03 5.35
N LYS A 71 -12.29 -0.41 6.49
CA LYS A 71 -13.66 -0.05 6.91
C LYS A 71 -14.01 1.33 6.35
N THR A 72 -15.04 1.40 5.51
CA THR A 72 -15.49 2.67 4.93
C THR A 72 -16.27 3.52 5.91
N GLU A 73 -16.87 2.92 6.94
CA GLU A 73 -17.57 3.60 8.02
C GLU A 73 -17.26 2.95 9.36
N PRO A 74 -17.19 3.70 10.47
CA PRO A 74 -16.88 3.16 11.80
C PRO A 74 -18.00 2.31 12.41
N SER A 75 -19.19 2.24 11.80
CA SER A 75 -20.33 1.48 12.31
C SER A 75 -20.19 -0.03 12.10
N SER A 76 -20.81 -0.84 12.98
CA SER A 76 -20.72 -2.31 12.95
C SER A 76 -21.30 -2.98 11.69
N ARG A 77 -22.03 -2.24 10.85
CA ARG A 77 -22.57 -2.69 9.54
C ARG A 77 -21.81 -2.07 8.36
N SER A 78 -20.62 -1.55 8.59
CA SER A 78 -19.80 -0.90 7.56
C SER A 78 -19.45 -1.87 6.45
N GLN A 79 -19.52 -1.41 5.22
CA GLN A 79 -18.93 -2.12 4.10
C GLN A 79 -17.42 -2.16 4.29
N THR A 80 -16.86 -3.35 4.20
CA THR A 80 -15.42 -3.55 4.22
C THR A 80 -14.94 -3.82 2.80
N ARG A 81 -13.77 -3.28 2.48
CA ARG A 81 -13.09 -3.54 1.21
C ARG A 81 -11.78 -4.25 1.46
N SER A 82 -11.57 -5.39 0.82
CA SER A 82 -10.31 -6.12 0.85
C SER A 82 -9.17 -5.28 0.28
N LEU A 83 -8.05 -5.24 1.00
CA LEU A 83 -6.82 -4.57 0.58
C LEU A 83 -5.76 -5.60 0.17
N CYS A 84 -5.43 -6.53 1.06
CA CYS A 84 -4.42 -7.55 0.79
C CYS A 84 -4.58 -8.78 1.69
N GLY A 85 -4.07 -9.91 1.24
CA GLY A 85 -3.84 -11.09 2.08
C GLY A 85 -2.69 -10.84 3.06
N LEU A 86 -2.79 -11.43 4.24
CA LEU A 86 -1.78 -11.39 5.29
C LEU A 86 -1.16 -12.78 5.44
N GLN A 87 0.15 -12.83 5.43
CA GLN A 87 0.95 -14.02 5.69
C GLN A 87 1.58 -13.92 7.08
N SER A 88 1.60 -15.02 7.80
CA SER A 88 2.21 -15.07 9.14
C SER A 88 3.62 -15.66 9.07
N ASP A 89 4.48 -15.21 9.99
CA ASP A 89 5.74 -15.88 10.33
C ASP A 89 5.55 -17.01 11.38
N PHE A 90 4.28 -17.33 11.67
CA PHE A 90 3.93 -18.35 12.65
C PHE A 90 4.33 -19.75 12.16
N ASN A 91 5.15 -20.42 12.95
CA ASN A 91 5.48 -21.83 12.73
C ASN A 91 4.48 -22.74 13.45
N PRO A 92 4.21 -23.97 12.95
CA PRO A 92 3.35 -24.94 13.62
C PRO A 92 3.69 -25.10 15.08
N ARG A 93 2.68 -25.09 15.96
CA ARG A 93 2.83 -25.15 17.41
C ARG A 93 1.86 -26.15 18.01
N HIS A 94 2.40 -27.03 18.84
CA HIS A 94 1.60 -27.94 19.68
C HIS A 94 1.14 -27.17 20.93
N VAL A 95 -0.16 -27.25 21.21
CA VAL A 95 -0.82 -26.56 22.34
C VAL A 95 -1.29 -27.60 23.34
N ASP A 96 -0.46 -27.90 24.33
CA ASP A 96 -0.69 -28.83 25.45
C ASP A 96 -1.07 -28.12 26.76
N ARG A 97 -0.87 -26.80 26.77
CA ARG A 97 -1.18 -25.89 27.90
C ARG A 97 -1.38 -24.49 27.38
N GLN A 98 -1.93 -23.63 28.21
CA GLN A 98 -2.06 -22.21 27.89
C GLN A 98 -0.70 -21.58 27.55
N ARG A 99 -0.62 -20.88 26.43
CA ARG A 99 0.58 -20.18 25.96
C ARG A 99 0.22 -18.95 25.17
N GLU A 100 1.05 -17.94 25.33
CA GLU A 100 1.01 -16.72 24.55
C GLU A 100 2.05 -16.76 23.43
N TYR A 101 1.68 -16.27 22.27
CA TYR A 101 2.53 -16.14 21.09
C TYR A 101 2.37 -14.73 20.51
N THR A 102 3.42 -14.23 19.87
CA THR A 102 3.40 -12.91 19.22
C THR A 102 3.75 -13.04 17.74
N PRO A 103 2.89 -13.68 16.93
CA PRO A 103 3.14 -13.80 15.51
C PRO A 103 3.02 -12.45 14.81
N LYS A 104 3.76 -12.31 13.71
CA LYS A 104 3.66 -11.15 12.81
C LYS A 104 2.88 -11.55 11.59
N LEU A 105 1.90 -10.72 11.25
CA LEU A 105 1.18 -10.80 9.99
C LEU A 105 1.75 -9.74 9.05
N THR A 106 2.14 -10.15 7.85
CA THR A 106 2.71 -9.25 6.83
C THR A 106 1.84 -9.25 5.59
N GLY A 107 1.43 -8.07 5.14
CA GLY A 107 0.66 -7.87 3.92
C GLY A 107 1.35 -6.93 2.95
N ARG A 108 1.27 -7.21 1.65
CA ARG A 108 1.81 -6.35 0.60
C ARG A 108 0.71 -5.41 0.10
N LEU A 109 1.00 -4.12 0.14
CA LEU A 109 0.11 -3.07 -0.33
C LEU A 109 0.60 -2.53 -1.66
N THR A 110 -0.30 -2.17 -2.54
CA THR A 110 0.04 -1.35 -3.71
C THR A 110 0.10 0.13 -3.30
N PRO A 111 0.81 1.01 -4.03
CA PRO A 111 0.76 2.46 -3.80
C PRO A 111 -0.67 3.01 -3.86
N HIS A 112 -1.53 2.40 -4.68
CA HIS A 112 -2.95 2.72 -4.73
C HIS A 112 -3.64 2.44 -3.39
N HIS A 113 -3.40 1.28 -2.77
CA HIS A 113 -3.94 0.94 -1.45
C HIS A 113 -3.47 1.93 -0.38
N VAL A 114 -2.18 2.31 -0.39
CA VAL A 114 -1.65 3.32 0.55
C VAL A 114 -2.35 4.68 0.37
N SER A 115 -2.55 5.10 -0.88
CA SER A 115 -3.29 6.33 -1.19
C SER A 115 -4.76 6.26 -0.77
N GLU A 116 -5.41 5.11 -0.93
CA GLU A 116 -6.79 4.90 -0.47
C GLU A 116 -6.90 4.96 1.05
N LEU A 117 -5.98 4.32 1.77
CA LEU A 117 -5.92 4.38 3.24
C LEU A 117 -5.83 5.83 3.72
N GLU A 118 -4.96 6.64 3.10
CA GLU A 118 -4.81 8.05 3.45
C GLU A 118 -6.06 8.88 3.12
N LYS A 119 -6.71 8.63 1.98
CA LYS A 119 -7.98 9.28 1.62
C LYS A 119 -9.10 8.97 2.62
N HIS A 120 -9.19 7.72 3.05
CA HIS A 120 -10.23 7.30 3.99
C HIS A 120 -9.98 7.80 5.41
N ARG A 121 -8.72 7.98 5.80
CA ARG A 121 -8.37 8.55 7.11
C ARG A 121 -8.90 9.97 7.30
N ARG A 122 -8.96 10.81 6.27
CA ARG A 122 -9.54 12.19 6.28
C ARG A 122 -9.13 13.04 7.48
N SER A 123 -7.87 12.97 7.90
CA SER A 123 -7.35 13.64 9.10
C SER A 123 -7.80 13.07 10.45
N GLU A 124 -8.44 11.92 10.48
CA GLU A 124 -8.87 11.18 11.67
C GLU A 124 -8.04 9.90 11.89
N ASN A 125 -8.48 9.05 12.77
CA ASN A 125 -7.94 7.71 12.94
C ASN A 125 -8.29 6.83 11.73
N LEU A 126 -7.43 5.85 11.44
CA LEU A 126 -7.68 4.89 10.39
C LEU A 126 -8.35 3.63 10.97
N HIS A 127 -9.50 3.25 10.42
CA HIS A 127 -10.26 2.08 10.84
C HIS A 127 -10.07 0.93 9.86
N LEU A 128 -9.55 -0.18 10.35
CA LEU A 128 -9.30 -1.39 9.59
C LEU A 128 -10.04 -2.57 10.24
N GLN A 129 -10.22 -3.63 9.47
CA GLN A 129 -10.60 -4.94 9.95
C GLN A 129 -9.55 -5.95 9.51
N VAL A 130 -9.09 -6.76 10.45
CA VAL A 130 -8.21 -7.88 10.21
C VAL A 130 -9.01 -9.15 10.39
N SER A 131 -9.22 -9.89 9.30
CA SER A 131 -9.86 -11.21 9.33
C SER A 131 -8.78 -12.26 9.43
N CYS A 132 -8.67 -12.94 10.55
CA CYS A 132 -7.66 -13.97 10.81
C CYS A 132 -8.28 -15.36 10.77
N ALA A 133 -7.53 -16.33 10.26
CA ALA A 133 -7.92 -17.74 10.24
C ALA A 133 -6.78 -18.61 10.77
N LEU A 134 -7.09 -19.44 11.78
CA LEU A 134 -6.22 -20.48 12.29
C LEU A 134 -6.64 -21.82 11.72
N THR A 135 -5.67 -22.60 11.28
CA THR A 135 -5.86 -23.99 10.92
C THR A 135 -5.34 -24.87 12.06
N LEU A 136 -6.19 -25.75 12.56
CA LEU A 136 -5.95 -26.61 13.71
C LEU A 136 -5.86 -28.07 13.26
N TYR A 137 -4.95 -28.79 13.86
CA TYR A 137 -4.87 -30.26 13.76
C TYR A 137 -5.10 -30.88 15.14
N PHE A 138 -6.09 -31.75 15.27
CA PHE A 138 -6.44 -32.44 16.49
C PHE A 138 -5.85 -33.85 16.49
N GLU A 139 -5.04 -34.17 17.47
CA GLU A 139 -4.52 -35.54 17.70
C GLU A 139 -5.63 -36.44 18.20
N HIS A 140 -6.48 -35.91 19.07
CA HIS A 140 -7.71 -36.54 19.57
C HIS A 140 -8.90 -35.72 19.08
N PRO A 141 -9.41 -36.01 17.88
CA PRO A 141 -10.45 -35.16 17.29
C PRO A 141 -11.78 -35.33 18.03
N PRO A 142 -12.58 -34.24 18.10
CA PRO A 142 -13.93 -34.31 18.70
C PRO A 142 -14.86 -35.31 18.05
N SER A 143 -14.59 -35.68 16.78
CA SER A 143 -15.20 -36.76 16.04
C SER A 143 -14.19 -37.38 15.06
N GLU A 144 -14.31 -38.64 14.70
CA GLU A 144 -13.34 -39.35 13.83
C GLU A 144 -13.11 -38.68 12.46
N SER A 145 -14.09 -37.92 11.99
CA SER A 145 -14.00 -37.19 10.70
C SER A 145 -13.33 -35.82 10.80
N GLU A 146 -12.96 -35.34 12.00
CA GLU A 146 -12.59 -33.93 12.24
C GLU A 146 -11.16 -33.73 12.76
N ARG A 147 -10.20 -34.30 12.02
CA ARG A 147 -8.78 -34.09 12.36
C ARG A 147 -8.30 -32.66 12.09
N PHE A 148 -8.99 -31.91 11.24
CA PHE A 148 -8.66 -30.54 10.93
C PHE A 148 -9.84 -29.62 11.26
N GLY A 149 -9.53 -28.51 11.88
CA GLY A 149 -10.46 -27.42 12.17
C GLY A 149 -9.96 -26.10 11.61
N ARG A 150 -10.88 -25.20 11.29
CA ARG A 150 -10.56 -23.83 10.94
C ARG A 150 -11.38 -22.89 11.81
N VAL A 151 -10.69 -21.94 12.41
CA VAL A 151 -11.29 -20.89 13.22
C VAL A 151 -10.99 -19.57 12.56
N GLN A 152 -12.03 -18.76 12.45
CA GLN A 152 -11.91 -17.43 11.86
C GLN A 152 -12.40 -16.39 12.88
N GLU A 153 -11.70 -15.28 12.96
CA GLU A 153 -12.06 -14.14 13.78
C GLU A 153 -11.82 -12.84 13.02
N ASP A 154 -12.78 -11.94 13.09
CA ASP A 154 -12.69 -10.60 12.52
C ASP A 154 -12.43 -9.61 13.64
N ILE A 155 -11.31 -8.90 13.56
CA ILE A 155 -10.83 -7.97 14.57
C ILE A 155 -10.87 -6.56 14.01
N ASP A 156 -11.62 -5.69 14.67
CA ASP A 156 -11.63 -4.26 14.34
C ASP A 156 -10.43 -3.58 14.98
N VAL A 157 -9.65 -2.89 14.17
CA VAL A 157 -8.44 -2.22 14.58
C VAL A 157 -8.52 -0.74 14.23
N THR A 158 -8.21 0.10 15.20
CA THR A 158 -8.11 1.55 15.01
C THR A 158 -6.67 1.98 15.14
N ILE A 159 -6.08 2.49 14.07
CA ILE A 159 -4.74 3.07 14.08
C ILE A 159 -4.88 4.56 14.42
N PRO A 160 -4.29 5.02 15.54
CA PRO A 160 -4.31 6.43 15.90
C PRO A 160 -3.65 7.28 14.81
N ARG A 161 -4.21 8.47 14.56
CA ARG A 161 -3.69 9.40 13.55
C ARG A 161 -2.19 9.67 13.70
N SER A 162 -1.73 9.96 14.92
CA SER A 162 -0.30 10.22 15.18
C SER A 162 0.56 9.01 14.82
N HIS A 163 0.14 7.81 15.23
CA HIS A 163 0.88 6.59 14.91
C HIS A 163 0.95 6.32 13.41
N TRP A 164 -0.17 6.53 12.69
CA TRP A 164 -0.20 6.41 11.24
C TRP A 164 0.78 7.37 10.56
N ILE A 165 0.72 8.67 10.91
CA ILE A 165 1.55 9.70 10.27
C ILE A 165 3.03 9.55 10.63
N ASP A 166 3.33 9.22 11.90
CA ASP A 166 4.71 9.27 12.39
C ASP A 166 5.46 7.94 12.18
N LYS A 167 4.74 6.81 12.06
CA LYS A 167 5.36 5.47 12.06
C LYS A 167 4.96 4.59 10.87
N VAL A 168 3.69 4.61 10.46
CA VAL A 168 3.22 3.66 9.43
C VAL A 168 3.37 4.24 8.03
N TYR A 169 2.80 5.42 7.81
CA TYR A 169 2.73 6.04 6.48
C TYR A 169 4.10 6.38 5.87
N PRO A 170 5.08 6.94 6.62
CA PRO A 170 6.41 7.19 6.07
C PRO A 170 7.13 5.91 5.66
N ASP A 171 7.01 4.85 6.47
CA ASP A 171 7.65 3.57 6.21
C ASP A 171 6.97 2.78 5.07
N LEU A 172 5.72 3.08 4.75
CA LEU A 172 5.03 2.59 3.55
C LEU A 172 5.43 3.37 2.28
N GLY A 173 6.39 4.29 2.36
CA GLY A 173 6.77 5.17 1.27
C GLY A 173 5.82 6.34 1.07
N GLY A 174 4.93 6.58 2.04
CA GLY A 174 4.12 7.80 2.11
C GLY A 174 5.02 9.00 2.31
N ARG A 175 4.94 9.96 1.42
CA ARG A 175 5.69 11.21 1.51
C ARG A 175 4.74 12.37 1.66
N GLU A 176 5.20 13.44 2.30
CA GLU A 176 4.50 14.71 2.20
C GLU A 176 4.31 15.07 0.74
N VAL A 177 3.07 15.09 0.30
CA VAL A 177 2.75 15.52 -1.07
C VAL A 177 2.75 17.03 -1.04
N PHE A 178 3.75 17.65 -1.64
CA PHE A 178 3.63 19.06 -2.00
C PHE A 178 2.52 19.17 -3.03
N VAL A 179 1.36 19.69 -2.61
CA VAL A 179 0.27 20.01 -3.52
C VAL A 179 0.69 21.25 -4.30
N ILE A 180 1.19 21.05 -5.50
CA ILE A 180 1.38 22.16 -6.45
C ILE A 180 -0.01 22.43 -7.01
N GLU A 181 -0.67 23.48 -6.50
CA GLU A 181 -1.89 23.98 -7.10
C GLU A 181 -1.61 24.48 -8.52
N ILE A 182 -2.16 23.81 -9.48
CA ILE A 182 -2.12 24.22 -10.89
C ILE A 182 -3.54 24.68 -11.22
N PRO A 183 -3.77 25.98 -11.44
CA PRO A 183 -5.10 26.48 -11.74
C PRO A 183 -5.63 25.84 -13.04
N LYS A 184 -6.83 25.29 -12.99
CA LYS A 184 -7.54 24.78 -14.17
C LYS A 184 -8.17 25.96 -14.90
N GLY A 185 -8.10 25.99 -16.22
CA GLY A 185 -8.85 26.94 -17.04
C GLY A 185 -8.07 27.58 -18.19
N ASN A 186 -6.82 27.23 -18.40
CA ASN A 186 -6.10 27.64 -19.60
C ASN A 186 -6.17 26.51 -20.65
N GLN A 187 -6.98 26.69 -21.67
CA GLN A 187 -7.16 25.69 -22.74
C GLN A 187 -5.85 25.29 -23.42
N SER A 188 -4.88 26.19 -23.49
CA SER A 188 -3.58 25.93 -24.13
C SER A 188 -2.76 24.86 -23.39
N ILE A 189 -2.99 24.66 -22.09
CA ILE A 189 -2.25 23.68 -21.28
C ILE A 189 -3.10 22.51 -20.78
N GLU A 190 -4.37 22.46 -21.18
CA GLU A 190 -5.29 21.39 -20.74
C GLU A 190 -4.83 20.00 -21.22
N ALA A 191 -4.29 19.91 -22.43
CA ALA A 191 -3.73 18.69 -22.97
C ALA A 191 -2.51 18.20 -22.16
N ALA A 192 -1.69 19.12 -21.66
CA ALA A 192 -0.56 18.78 -20.79
C ALA A 192 -1.04 18.26 -19.42
N TRP A 193 -2.10 18.86 -18.91
CA TRP A 193 -2.72 18.46 -17.65
C TRP A 193 -3.25 17.02 -17.71
N ALA A 194 -3.97 16.68 -18.76
CA ALA A 194 -4.44 15.32 -18.99
C ALA A 194 -3.29 14.30 -19.01
N LYS A 195 -2.16 14.66 -19.66
CA LYS A 195 -0.97 13.81 -19.70
C LYS A 195 -0.28 13.64 -18.33
N ILE A 196 -0.31 14.65 -17.47
CA ILE A 196 0.19 14.52 -16.10
C ILE A 196 -0.68 13.57 -15.27
N GLU A 197 -1.99 13.62 -15.45
CA GLU A 197 -2.89 12.65 -14.78
C GLU A 197 -2.65 11.21 -15.30
N ASP A 198 -2.48 11.03 -16.64
CA ASP A 198 -2.07 9.74 -17.23
C ASP A 198 -0.75 9.24 -16.60
N ALA A 199 0.23 10.16 -16.37
CA ALA A 199 1.51 9.79 -15.75
C ALA A 199 1.37 9.34 -14.30
N LYS A 200 0.53 10.02 -13.52
CA LYS A 200 0.23 9.65 -12.13
C LYS A 200 -0.47 8.29 -12.06
N GLU A 201 -1.46 8.07 -12.92
CA GLU A 201 -2.17 6.79 -12.99
C GLU A 201 -1.22 5.65 -13.37
N ALA A 202 -0.39 5.85 -14.40
CA ALA A 202 0.62 4.87 -14.80
C ALA A 202 1.63 4.59 -13.68
N TYR A 203 2.06 5.62 -12.94
CA TYR A 203 2.93 5.48 -11.78
C TYR A 203 2.27 4.67 -10.66
N GLN A 204 1.02 4.96 -10.33
CA GLN A 204 0.25 4.22 -9.31
C GLN A 204 0.08 2.74 -9.68
N ASN A 205 0.00 2.43 -10.97
CA ASN A 205 -0.11 1.08 -11.51
C ASN A 205 1.26 0.40 -11.79
N TRP A 206 2.37 0.97 -11.30
CA TRP A 206 3.73 0.48 -11.52
C TRP A 206 4.15 0.37 -13.00
N ASN A 207 3.44 1.04 -13.88
CA ASN A 207 3.79 1.13 -15.29
C ASN A 207 4.83 2.24 -15.52
N LYS A 208 6.11 1.92 -15.28
CA LYS A 208 7.22 2.88 -15.37
C LYS A 208 7.36 3.48 -16.77
N GLU A 209 7.20 2.66 -17.80
CA GLU A 209 7.28 3.10 -19.19
C GLU A 209 6.11 4.03 -19.52
N GLY A 210 4.89 3.66 -19.16
CA GLY A 210 3.70 4.50 -19.34
C GLY A 210 3.81 5.85 -18.65
N ALA A 211 4.29 5.88 -17.39
CA ALA A 211 4.49 7.13 -16.66
C ALA A 211 5.50 8.06 -17.35
N SER A 212 6.61 7.49 -17.83
CA SER A 212 7.66 8.23 -18.51
C SER A 212 7.19 8.79 -19.86
N ILE A 213 6.46 7.99 -20.65
CA ILE A 213 5.87 8.41 -21.94
C ILE A 213 4.86 9.52 -21.71
N ALA A 214 4.02 9.42 -20.69
CA ALA A 214 3.02 10.42 -20.35
C ALA A 214 3.67 11.75 -19.90
N CYS A 215 4.72 11.71 -19.06
CA CYS A 215 5.49 12.91 -18.70
C CYS A 215 6.12 13.58 -19.91
N ARG A 216 6.66 12.82 -20.86
CA ARG A 216 7.20 13.36 -22.11
C ARG A 216 6.09 14.00 -22.94
N GLY A 217 4.94 13.35 -23.07
CA GLY A 217 3.78 13.89 -23.77
C GLY A 217 3.27 15.19 -23.16
N ALA A 218 3.29 15.29 -21.81
CA ALA A 218 2.96 16.51 -21.10
C ALA A 218 3.96 17.64 -21.42
N ALA A 219 5.27 17.37 -21.35
CA ALA A 219 6.30 18.34 -21.67
C ALA A 219 6.17 18.83 -23.13
N ASP A 220 5.96 17.94 -24.09
CA ASP A 220 5.76 18.30 -25.50
C ASP A 220 4.48 19.14 -25.73
N ALA A 221 3.41 18.90 -24.95
CA ALA A 221 2.18 19.70 -25.00
C ALA A 221 2.41 21.11 -24.42
N ILE A 222 3.14 21.21 -23.31
CA ILE A 222 3.51 22.51 -22.69
C ILE A 222 4.39 23.32 -23.67
N ASP A 223 5.39 22.68 -24.28
CA ASP A 223 6.30 23.35 -25.21
C ASP A 223 5.55 23.93 -26.43
N ARG A 224 4.58 23.17 -26.95
CA ARG A 224 3.72 23.69 -28.03
C ARG A 224 2.93 24.91 -27.61
N ALA A 225 2.28 24.87 -26.47
CA ALA A 225 1.53 26.00 -25.91
C ALA A 225 2.43 27.22 -25.68
N MET A 226 3.65 27.01 -25.20
CA MET A 226 4.60 28.07 -24.98
C MET A 226 5.14 28.68 -26.28
N LYS A 227 5.40 27.87 -27.33
CA LYS A 227 5.85 28.34 -28.65
C LYS A 227 4.84 29.24 -29.33
N GLU A 228 3.56 28.99 -29.14
CA GLU A 228 2.49 29.83 -29.67
C GLU A 228 2.42 31.22 -29.01
N HIS A 229 2.97 31.35 -27.80
CA HIS A 229 2.87 32.54 -26.95
C HIS A 229 4.20 33.29 -26.74
N LEU A 230 5.33 32.63 -27.01
CA LEU A 230 6.66 33.26 -26.86
C LEU A 230 7.04 33.95 -28.20
N ASP A 231 6.91 35.30 -28.23
CA ASP A 231 7.39 36.08 -29.37
C ASP A 231 8.89 35.96 -29.57
N GLU A 232 9.34 36.25 -30.80
CA GLU A 232 10.76 36.10 -31.19
C GLU A 232 11.73 37.01 -30.41
N GLU A 233 11.25 38.11 -29.83
CA GLU A 233 12.08 39.15 -29.20
C GLU A 233 12.57 38.89 -27.77
N SER A 234 12.00 37.97 -26.99
CA SER A 234 12.41 37.75 -25.60
C SER A 234 13.44 36.63 -25.44
N CYS A 235 14.68 36.90 -25.80
CA CYS A 235 15.79 35.93 -25.80
C CYS A 235 16.03 35.29 -24.42
N MET A 236 15.92 36.08 -23.32
CA MET A 236 16.16 35.58 -21.94
C MET A 236 15.10 34.60 -21.45
N TYR A 237 13.82 34.84 -21.77
CA TYR A 237 12.73 33.94 -21.38
C TYR A 237 12.81 32.63 -22.15
N LYS A 238 13.14 32.68 -23.46
CA LYS A 238 13.35 31.49 -24.29
C LYS A 238 14.48 30.60 -23.75
N GLU A 239 15.59 31.18 -23.33
CA GLU A 239 16.72 30.40 -22.80
C GLU A 239 16.37 29.72 -21.49
N ARG A 240 15.72 30.40 -20.54
CA ARG A 240 15.28 29.82 -19.26
C ARG A 240 14.23 28.73 -19.46
N TRP A 241 13.26 28.99 -20.33
CA TRP A 241 12.25 28.02 -20.70
C TRP A 241 12.87 26.77 -21.32
N TYR A 242 13.74 26.97 -22.31
CA TYR A 242 14.37 25.89 -23.04
C TYR A 242 15.19 24.98 -22.11
N ARG A 243 15.96 25.54 -21.18
CA ARG A 243 16.71 24.76 -20.18
C ARG A 243 15.81 23.95 -19.26
N ALA A 244 14.71 24.52 -18.78
CA ALA A 244 13.75 23.82 -17.93
C ALA A 244 13.07 22.68 -18.69
N PHE A 245 12.64 22.92 -19.91
CA PHE A 245 11.99 21.96 -20.78
C PHE A 245 12.92 20.80 -21.18
N GLU A 246 14.13 21.10 -21.65
CA GLU A 246 15.12 20.09 -22.03
C GLU A 246 15.51 19.20 -20.84
N GLY A 247 15.56 19.72 -19.64
CA GLY A 247 15.80 18.95 -18.43
C GLY A 247 14.74 17.86 -18.21
N VAL A 248 13.46 18.21 -18.34
CA VAL A 248 12.34 17.26 -18.20
C VAL A 248 12.32 16.26 -19.35
N LYS A 249 12.46 16.75 -20.60
CA LYS A 249 12.45 15.92 -21.79
C LYS A 249 13.58 14.91 -21.83
N SER A 250 14.79 15.31 -21.45
CA SER A 250 15.97 14.44 -21.37
C SER A 250 15.74 13.33 -20.34
N GLN A 251 15.26 13.66 -19.15
CA GLN A 251 14.98 12.68 -18.11
C GLN A 251 13.87 11.72 -18.52
N ALA A 252 12.78 12.21 -19.13
CA ALA A 252 11.69 11.39 -19.64
C ALA A 252 12.16 10.44 -20.76
N SER A 253 13.07 10.92 -21.62
CA SER A 253 13.65 10.11 -22.69
C SER A 253 14.54 8.99 -22.18
N LEU A 254 15.36 9.25 -21.14
CA LEU A 254 16.18 8.22 -20.50
C LEU A 254 15.32 7.09 -19.93
N ALA A 255 14.24 7.43 -19.25
CA ALA A 255 13.33 6.44 -18.69
C ALA A 255 12.60 5.61 -19.77
N GLY A 256 12.22 6.23 -20.89
CA GLY A 256 11.54 5.55 -22.01
C GLY A 256 12.47 4.73 -22.92
N HIS A 257 13.77 5.08 -23.00
CA HIS A 257 14.72 4.38 -23.87
C HIS A 257 15.36 3.16 -23.24
N LEU A 258 15.32 2.99 -21.94
CA LEU A 258 15.86 1.81 -21.25
C LEU A 258 15.21 0.49 -21.70
N GLY A 259 14.01 0.53 -22.28
CA GLY A 259 13.39 -0.60 -22.96
C GLY A 259 13.95 -0.92 -24.35
N ARG A 260 14.47 0.07 -25.08
CA ARG A 260 14.89 -0.03 -26.50
C ARG A 260 16.38 -0.22 -26.75
N ILE A 261 17.24 -0.08 -25.75
CA ILE A 261 18.69 -0.34 -25.90
C ILE A 261 19.00 -1.85 -26.06
N ARG A 262 18.01 -2.64 -26.42
CA ARG A 262 18.12 -4.10 -26.59
C ARG A 262 18.90 -4.55 -27.82
N ASP A 263 19.14 -3.69 -28.80
CA ASP A 263 19.57 -4.13 -30.12
C ASP A 263 20.95 -3.68 -30.63
N LYS A 264 21.80 -3.11 -29.80
CA LYS A 264 23.18 -2.87 -30.24
C LYS A 264 24.20 -3.39 -29.26
N ALA A 265 24.66 -4.58 -29.61
CA ALA A 265 26.00 -5.15 -29.35
C ALA A 265 26.52 -5.00 -27.90
N THR A 266 26.51 -6.10 -27.15
CA THR A 266 27.54 -6.49 -26.19
C THR A 266 27.93 -5.54 -25.04
N CYS A 267 27.09 -4.64 -24.66
CA CYS A 267 27.22 -4.05 -23.32
C CYS A 267 26.34 -4.84 -22.35
N GLU A 268 26.96 -5.62 -21.48
CA GLU A 268 26.34 -6.07 -20.24
C GLU A 268 25.71 -4.85 -19.60
N ARG A 269 24.39 -4.90 -19.34
CA ARG A 269 23.66 -3.79 -18.73
C ARG A 269 24.30 -3.50 -17.38
N PRO A 270 24.84 -2.31 -17.14
CA PRO A 270 25.10 -1.93 -15.77
C PRO A 270 23.76 -1.95 -15.04
N GLU A 271 23.63 -2.74 -13.99
CA GLU A 271 22.43 -2.74 -13.10
C GLU A 271 22.15 -1.33 -12.55
N GLU A 272 23.12 -0.46 -12.60
CA GLU A 272 23.13 0.94 -12.18
C GLU A 272 22.21 1.88 -12.98
N LEU A 273 21.72 1.50 -14.17
CA LEU A 273 20.87 2.33 -15.02
C LEU A 273 19.37 1.98 -14.95
N ARG A 274 18.93 1.27 -13.94
CA ARG A 274 17.50 1.04 -13.74
C ARG A 274 16.83 2.31 -13.23
N VAL A 275 15.90 2.86 -14.00
CA VAL A 275 15.01 3.93 -13.52
C VAL A 275 14.27 3.42 -12.31
N GLY A 276 14.60 3.96 -11.14
CA GLY A 276 13.96 3.66 -9.88
C GLY A 276 12.62 4.40 -9.73
N GLN A 277 11.90 4.07 -8.67
CA GLN A 277 10.67 4.77 -8.30
C GLN A 277 10.94 6.26 -8.03
N ALA A 278 12.04 6.58 -7.35
CA ALA A 278 12.45 7.95 -7.04
C ALA A 278 12.70 8.79 -8.30
N ASP A 279 13.21 8.17 -9.37
CA ASP A 279 13.46 8.87 -10.64
C ASP A 279 12.15 9.24 -11.32
N LEU A 280 11.15 8.36 -11.29
CA LEU A 280 9.82 8.63 -11.85
C LEU A 280 9.06 9.67 -11.02
N GLU A 281 9.14 9.62 -9.71
CA GLU A 281 8.56 10.65 -8.84
C GLU A 281 9.18 12.01 -9.14
N CYS A 282 10.51 12.06 -9.22
CA CYS A 282 11.23 13.28 -9.58
C CYS A 282 10.82 13.79 -10.96
N LEU A 283 10.64 12.91 -11.94
CA LEU A 283 10.19 13.26 -13.28
C LEU A 283 8.77 13.85 -13.27
N ILE A 284 7.83 13.23 -12.56
CA ILE A 284 6.44 13.73 -12.43
C ILE A 284 6.43 15.11 -11.77
N ILE A 285 7.16 15.28 -10.65
CA ILE A 285 7.26 16.56 -9.93
C ILE A 285 7.84 17.65 -10.83
N ARG A 286 8.91 17.36 -11.57
CA ARG A 286 9.52 18.29 -12.51
C ARG A 286 8.57 18.67 -13.64
N THR A 287 7.81 17.72 -14.15
CA THR A 287 6.82 17.97 -15.22
C THR A 287 5.68 18.86 -14.70
N GLN A 288 5.22 18.64 -13.48
CA GLN A 288 4.24 19.52 -12.84
C GLN A 288 4.79 20.93 -12.58
N SER A 289 6.04 21.03 -12.15
CA SER A 289 6.71 22.30 -11.93
C SER A 289 6.88 23.07 -13.24
N LEU A 290 7.21 22.38 -14.33
CA LEU A 290 7.29 22.96 -15.68
C LEU A 290 5.94 23.52 -16.12
N LEU A 291 4.84 22.77 -15.89
CA LEU A 291 3.48 23.23 -16.21
C LEU A 291 3.12 24.49 -15.42
N LYS A 292 3.38 24.52 -14.12
CA LYS A 292 3.15 25.69 -13.27
C LYS A 292 3.95 26.92 -13.73
N TYR A 293 5.21 26.70 -14.11
CA TYR A 293 6.07 27.77 -14.63
C TYR A 293 5.53 28.32 -15.96
N ALA A 294 5.12 27.44 -16.89
CA ALA A 294 4.51 27.83 -18.14
C ALA A 294 3.25 28.68 -17.92
N GLU A 295 2.39 28.26 -17.00
CA GLU A 295 1.17 28.98 -16.68
C GLU A 295 1.45 30.37 -16.09
N ALA A 296 2.42 30.48 -15.20
CA ALA A 296 2.82 31.79 -14.66
C ALA A 296 3.27 32.73 -15.77
N LEU A 297 4.12 32.25 -16.70
CA LEU A 297 4.57 33.03 -17.86
C LEU A 297 3.43 33.47 -18.79
N LEU A 298 2.43 32.58 -19.00
CA LEU A 298 1.26 32.89 -19.82
C LEU A 298 0.30 33.90 -19.16
N ARG A 299 0.30 34.00 -17.82
CA ARG A 299 -0.49 35.00 -17.09
C ARG A 299 0.17 36.38 -17.08
N GLU A 300 1.46 36.44 -16.79
CA GLU A 300 2.21 37.70 -16.77
C GLU A 300 2.11 38.51 -18.07
N ARG A 301 1.78 37.84 -19.18
CA ARG A 301 1.61 38.49 -20.48
C ARG A 301 0.18 38.98 -20.77
N LYS A 302 -0.80 38.57 -19.98
CA LYS A 302 -2.20 39.01 -20.15
C LYS A 302 -2.52 40.27 -19.34
N GLU A 303 -1.64 40.64 -18.42
CA GLU A 303 -1.65 41.90 -17.67
C GLU A 303 -0.79 42.95 -18.39
#